data_081239c51a2a6a3ab02bf6cbfc6c079f
#
_entry.id   081239c51a2a6a3ab02bf6cbfc6c079f
#
_cell.length_a   1.000
_cell.length_b   1.000
_cell.length_c   1.000
_cell.angle_alpha   90.00
_cell.angle_beta   90.00
_cell.angle_gamma   90.00
#
_symmetry.space_group_name_H-M   'P 1'
#
loop_
_entity.id
_entity.type
_entity.pdbx_description
1 polymer ?
#
loop_
_entity_poly.entity_id
_entity_poly.type
_entity_poly.pdbx_seq_one_letter_code
_entity_poly.pdbx_strand_id
1 'polypeptide(L)'
;MCKSFCSTCGEFVCSSIQNTTETYHVRGIDITITSPARICENCGEIVFDEVLDDEKLKLVYRAYREQKGLLQPEEIRAIRERRNLTQEEFSKVLGFNVARYENGSLQSEEEDERIRGL
;
A
#
# COMPACT_ATOMS: atom_id res chain seq x y z
N MET A 1 22.43 -9.31 14.05
CA MET A 1 23.30 -9.58 12.89
C MET A 1 22.87 -8.70 11.73
N CYS A 2 23.84 -8.15 10.99
CA CYS A 2 23.56 -7.22 9.90
C CYS A 2 23.33 -7.87 8.54
N LYS A 3 23.41 -9.19 8.45
CA LYS A 3 23.41 -9.88 7.15
C LYS A 3 22.03 -10.11 6.58
N SER A 4 21.87 -9.65 5.33
CA SER A 4 20.69 -9.87 4.49
C SER A 4 21.17 -10.37 3.14
N PHE A 5 20.37 -11.19 2.46
CA PHE A 5 20.76 -11.69 1.15
C PHE A 5 20.60 -10.59 0.09
N CYS A 6 21.66 -10.32 -0.63
CA CYS A 6 21.66 -9.39 -1.77
C CYS A 6 21.67 -10.17 -3.07
N SER A 7 20.61 -10.08 -3.87
CA SER A 7 20.52 -10.81 -5.14
C SER A 7 21.56 -10.31 -6.18
N THR A 8 21.95 -9.05 -6.10
CA THR A 8 22.97 -8.49 -6.99
C THR A 8 24.35 -9.03 -6.66
N CYS A 9 24.71 -9.11 -5.36
CA CYS A 9 25.97 -9.69 -4.92
C CYS A 9 25.96 -11.23 -4.93
N GLY A 10 24.76 -11.83 -4.86
CA GLY A 10 24.60 -13.28 -4.80
C GLY A 10 25.03 -13.89 -3.47
N GLU A 11 25.08 -13.10 -2.40
CA GLU A 11 25.51 -13.56 -1.08
C GLU A 11 24.88 -12.75 0.03
N PHE A 12 25.07 -13.20 1.28
CA PHE A 12 24.63 -12.46 2.46
C PHE A 12 25.62 -11.33 2.74
N VAL A 13 25.11 -10.12 2.90
CA VAL A 13 25.91 -8.90 3.09
C VAL A 13 25.33 -8.07 4.23
N CYS A 14 26.12 -7.13 4.72
CA CYS A 14 25.61 -6.10 5.62
C CYS A 14 24.80 -5.09 4.84
N SER A 15 23.74 -4.59 5.47
CA SER A 15 22.85 -3.62 4.84
C SER A 15 22.46 -2.55 5.85
N SER A 16 22.01 -1.40 5.37
CA SER A 16 21.51 -0.29 6.19
C SER A 16 20.18 0.18 5.65
N ILE A 17 19.38 0.80 6.53
CA ILE A 17 18.09 1.36 6.13
C ILE A 17 18.30 2.83 5.78
N GLN A 18 17.92 3.21 4.57
CA GLN A 18 18.03 4.57 4.07
C GLN A 18 16.76 4.95 3.33
N ASN A 19 16.39 6.22 3.35
CA ASN A 19 15.27 6.70 2.57
C ASN A 19 15.63 6.73 1.09
N THR A 20 14.76 6.17 0.26
CA THR A 20 14.91 6.20 -1.20
C THR A 20 13.66 6.77 -1.83
N THR A 21 13.83 7.45 -2.96
CA THR A 21 12.71 7.98 -3.76
C THR A 21 12.54 7.09 -4.97
N GLU A 22 11.33 6.55 -5.14
CA GLU A 22 11.02 5.64 -6.24
C GLU A 22 9.70 6.01 -6.86
N THR A 23 9.55 5.74 -8.16
CA THR A 23 8.32 5.98 -8.91
C THR A 23 7.70 4.65 -9.30
N TYR A 24 6.41 4.50 -9.02
CA TYR A 24 5.62 3.31 -9.34
C TYR A 24 4.50 3.68 -10.30
N HIS A 25 4.24 2.80 -11.24
CA HIS A 25 3.15 2.98 -12.18
C HIS A 25 1.93 2.18 -11.70
N VAL A 26 0.87 2.90 -11.31
CA VAL A 26 -0.34 2.28 -10.76
C VAL A 26 -1.54 2.72 -11.60
N ARG A 27 -2.16 1.77 -12.28
CA ARG A 27 -3.36 2.02 -13.09
C ARG A 27 -3.24 3.25 -14.02
N GLY A 28 -2.09 3.36 -14.69
CA GLY A 28 -1.82 4.43 -15.65
C GLY A 28 -1.31 5.75 -15.05
N ILE A 29 -1.03 5.78 -13.75
CA ILE A 29 -0.56 6.97 -13.06
C ILE A 29 0.79 6.68 -12.40
N ASP A 30 1.72 7.62 -12.56
CA ASP A 30 3.03 7.53 -11.90
C ASP A 30 2.92 8.08 -10.48
N ILE A 31 3.25 7.23 -9.51
CA ILE A 31 3.24 7.59 -8.09
C ILE A 31 4.69 7.60 -7.59
N THR A 32 5.15 8.77 -7.16
CA THR A 32 6.50 8.91 -6.60
C THR A 32 6.42 9.04 -5.10
N ILE A 33 7.14 8.18 -4.39
CA ILE A 33 7.20 8.19 -2.93
C ILE A 33 8.63 8.16 -2.45
N THR A 34 8.85 8.67 -1.24
CA THR A 34 10.11 8.52 -0.51
C THR A 34 9.83 7.68 0.72
N SER A 35 10.54 6.57 0.86
CA SER A 35 10.31 5.62 1.95
C SER A 35 11.59 4.91 2.33
N PRO A 36 11.67 4.36 3.57
CA PRO A 36 12.81 3.56 3.98
C PRO A 36 12.97 2.31 3.13
N ALA A 37 14.20 2.01 2.75
CA ALA A 37 14.56 0.78 2.04
C ALA A 37 15.86 0.24 2.63
N ARG A 38 16.04 -1.07 2.52
CA ARG A 38 17.28 -1.71 2.96
C ARG A 38 18.28 -1.70 1.80
N ILE A 39 19.44 -1.13 2.04
CA ILE A 39 20.46 -0.92 1.01
C ILE A 39 21.69 -1.79 1.32
N CYS A 40 22.17 -2.54 0.33
CA CYS A 40 23.39 -3.32 0.45
C CYS A 40 24.59 -2.39 0.63
N GLU A 41 25.35 -2.58 1.70
CA GLU A 41 26.53 -1.76 1.96
C GLU A 41 27.67 -2.07 1.00
N ASN A 42 27.61 -3.21 0.32
CA ASN A 42 28.65 -3.63 -0.62
C ASN A 42 28.42 -3.08 -2.04
N CYS A 43 27.22 -3.20 -2.60
CA CYS A 43 26.95 -2.78 -3.97
C CYS A 43 25.99 -1.58 -4.10
N GLY A 44 25.35 -1.15 -3.00
CA GLY A 44 24.46 -0.01 -3.02
C GLY A 44 23.05 -0.29 -3.57
N GLU A 45 22.77 -1.53 -3.94
CA GLU A 45 21.44 -1.90 -4.45
C GLU A 45 20.44 -2.17 -3.34
N ILE A 46 19.16 -2.07 -3.67
CA ILE A 46 18.09 -2.37 -2.71
C ILE A 46 18.06 -3.87 -2.44
N VAL A 47 18.04 -4.23 -1.16
CA VAL A 47 17.90 -5.60 -0.69
C VAL A 47 16.45 -5.82 -0.30
N PHE A 48 15.90 -6.98 -0.65
CA PHE A 48 14.53 -7.35 -0.28
C PHE A 48 14.34 -7.33 1.24
N ASP A 49 13.29 -6.67 1.70
CA ASP A 49 12.88 -6.63 3.10
C ASP A 49 11.35 -6.61 3.12
N GLU A 50 10.75 -7.71 3.53
CA GLU A 50 9.30 -7.90 3.49
C GLU A 50 8.55 -6.79 4.22
N VAL A 51 9.01 -6.42 5.41
CA VAL A 51 8.33 -5.40 6.22
C VAL A 51 8.41 -4.02 5.55
N LEU A 52 9.58 -3.63 5.08
CA LEU A 52 9.77 -2.33 4.43
C LEU A 52 9.04 -2.28 3.08
N ASP A 53 9.04 -3.38 2.34
CA ASP A 53 8.36 -3.46 1.05
C ASP A 53 6.84 -3.38 1.21
N ASP A 54 6.28 -4.03 2.23
CA ASP A 54 4.85 -3.94 2.54
C ASP A 54 4.45 -2.51 2.92
N GLU A 55 5.24 -1.85 3.76
CA GLU A 55 4.99 -0.47 4.15
C GLU A 55 5.09 0.48 2.95
N LYS A 56 6.04 0.25 2.07
CA LYS A 56 6.20 1.01 0.84
C LYS A 56 4.96 0.88 -0.04
N LEU A 57 4.45 -0.31 -0.23
CA LEU A 57 3.26 -0.55 -1.05
C LEU A 57 2.04 0.17 -0.47
N LYS A 58 1.89 0.18 0.85
CA LYS A 58 0.82 0.93 1.51
C LYS A 58 0.92 2.43 1.21
N LEU A 59 2.12 2.99 1.23
CA LEU A 59 2.35 4.39 0.91
C LEU A 59 2.03 4.70 -0.55
N VAL A 60 2.40 3.81 -1.47
CA VAL A 60 2.09 3.95 -2.90
C VAL A 60 0.57 3.99 -3.11
N TYR A 61 -0.16 3.06 -2.52
CA TYR A 61 -1.61 2.99 -2.66
C TYR A 61 -2.31 4.19 -2.00
N ARG A 62 -1.82 4.65 -0.85
CA ARG A 62 -2.36 5.83 -0.20
C ARG A 62 -2.18 7.08 -1.08
N ALA A 63 -1.01 7.25 -1.65
CA ALA A 63 -0.72 8.36 -2.57
C ALA A 63 -1.60 8.30 -3.83
N TYR A 64 -1.81 7.09 -4.36
CA TYR A 64 -2.70 6.89 -5.50
C TYR A 64 -4.13 7.34 -5.17
N ARG A 65 -4.66 6.93 -4.00
CA ARG A 65 -6.02 7.32 -3.58
C ARG A 65 -6.14 8.83 -3.42
N GLU A 66 -5.13 9.47 -2.84
CA GLU A 66 -5.11 10.93 -2.69
C GLU A 66 -5.14 11.62 -4.04
N GLN A 67 -4.33 11.16 -4.98
CA GLN A 67 -4.23 11.76 -6.32
C GLN A 67 -5.51 11.57 -7.11
N LYS A 68 -6.19 10.44 -6.97
CA LYS A 68 -7.44 10.12 -7.67
C LYS A 68 -8.68 10.59 -6.92
N GLY A 69 -8.55 11.05 -5.69
CA GLY A 69 -9.70 11.45 -4.88
C GLY A 69 -10.53 10.28 -4.36
N LEU A 70 -9.93 9.11 -4.21
CA LEU A 70 -10.61 7.93 -3.67
C LEU A 70 -10.59 7.93 -2.15
N LEU A 71 -11.55 7.23 -1.53
CA LEU A 71 -11.58 7.05 -0.09
C LEU A 71 -10.41 6.21 0.40
N GLN A 72 -9.81 6.63 1.51
CA GLN A 72 -8.81 5.83 2.20
C GLN A 72 -9.48 4.73 3.03
N PRO A 73 -8.76 3.63 3.38
CA PRO A 73 -9.37 2.55 4.17
C PRO A 73 -10.07 3.00 5.46
N GLU A 74 -9.47 3.93 6.19
CA GLU A 74 -10.06 4.47 7.41
C GLU A 74 -11.36 5.25 7.16
N GLU A 75 -11.46 5.90 6.01
CA GLU A 75 -12.68 6.63 5.62
C GLU A 75 -13.81 5.65 5.27
N ILE A 76 -13.47 4.56 4.59
CA ILE A 76 -14.44 3.50 4.28
C ILE A 76 -14.98 2.89 5.57
N ARG A 77 -14.08 2.61 6.52
CA ARG A 77 -14.46 2.08 7.83
C ARG A 77 -15.36 3.04 8.59
N ALA A 78 -15.06 4.34 8.55
CA ALA A 78 -15.87 5.35 9.22
C ALA A 78 -17.29 5.42 8.67
N ILE A 79 -17.47 5.29 7.38
CA ILE A 79 -18.80 5.24 6.75
C ILE A 79 -19.56 4.03 7.24
N ARG A 80 -18.92 2.86 7.28
CA ARG A 80 -19.52 1.62 7.75
C ARG A 80 -19.95 1.74 9.22
N GLU A 81 -19.07 2.27 10.06
CA GLU A 81 -19.35 2.40 11.51
C GLU A 81 -20.48 3.37 11.80
N ARG A 82 -20.59 4.45 11.04
CA ARG A 82 -21.71 5.39 11.18
C ARG A 82 -23.07 4.75 10.90
N ARG A 83 -23.08 3.69 10.09
CA ARG A 83 -24.28 2.94 9.75
C ARG A 83 -24.50 1.74 10.67
N ASN A 84 -23.60 1.52 11.64
CA ASN A 84 -23.65 0.37 12.56
C ASN A 84 -23.68 -0.97 11.83
N LEU A 85 -22.93 -1.08 10.73
CA LEU A 85 -22.86 -2.30 9.93
C LEU A 85 -21.55 -3.04 10.19
N THR A 86 -21.62 -4.38 10.15
CA THR A 86 -20.40 -5.20 10.09
C THR A 86 -19.85 -5.15 8.67
N GLN A 87 -18.61 -5.61 8.48
CA GLN A 87 -18.03 -5.70 7.14
C GLN A 87 -18.87 -6.58 6.21
N GLU A 88 -19.40 -7.68 6.75
CA GLU A 88 -20.26 -8.59 5.99
C GLU A 88 -21.56 -7.92 5.55
N GLU A 89 -22.23 -7.24 6.48
CA GLU A 89 -23.46 -6.52 6.19
C GLU A 89 -23.24 -5.40 5.16
N PHE A 90 -22.16 -4.65 5.31
CA PHE A 90 -21.81 -3.57 4.41
C PHE A 90 -21.52 -4.11 3.00
N SER A 91 -20.83 -5.23 2.92
CA SER A 91 -20.54 -5.90 1.65
C SER A 91 -21.82 -6.34 0.94
N LYS A 92 -22.79 -6.85 1.68
CA LYS A 92 -24.09 -7.25 1.12
C LYS A 92 -24.88 -6.06 0.55
N VAL A 93 -24.86 -4.93 1.26
CA VAL A 93 -25.52 -3.70 0.79
C VAL A 93 -24.87 -3.17 -0.48
N LEU A 94 -23.55 -3.20 -0.53
CA LEU A 94 -22.78 -2.68 -1.67
C LEU A 94 -22.77 -3.62 -2.87
N GLY A 95 -22.86 -4.93 -2.63
CA GLY A 95 -22.79 -5.95 -3.68
C GLY A 95 -21.36 -6.37 -4.04
N PHE A 96 -20.37 -6.03 -3.22
CA PHE A 96 -18.99 -6.48 -3.39
C PHE A 96 -18.31 -6.56 -2.02
N ASN A 97 -17.17 -7.27 -1.96
CA ASN A 97 -16.44 -7.49 -0.72
C ASN A 97 -15.67 -6.22 -0.30
N VAL A 98 -16.22 -5.47 0.66
CA VAL A 98 -15.63 -4.22 1.14
C VAL A 98 -14.46 -4.44 2.09
N ALA A 99 -14.41 -5.61 2.75
CA ALA A 99 -13.36 -5.89 3.75
C ALA A 99 -11.96 -5.73 3.18
N ARG A 100 -11.73 -6.17 1.94
CA ARG A 100 -10.41 -6.04 1.30
C ARG A 100 -10.00 -4.59 1.10
N TYR A 101 -10.95 -3.69 0.88
CA TYR A 101 -10.64 -2.25 0.72
C TYR A 101 -10.32 -1.60 2.05
N GLU A 102 -10.96 -2.03 3.14
CA GLU A 102 -10.58 -1.60 4.48
C GLU A 102 -9.20 -2.13 4.88
N ASN A 103 -8.76 -3.24 4.26
CA ASN A 103 -7.45 -3.84 4.51
C ASN A 103 -6.34 -3.34 3.58
N GLY A 104 -6.65 -2.42 2.66
CA GLY A 104 -5.65 -1.76 1.86
C GLY A 104 -5.68 -1.99 0.35
N SER A 105 -6.52 -2.90 -0.16
CA SER A 105 -6.67 -3.10 -1.60
C SER A 105 -7.29 -1.86 -2.25
N LEU A 106 -6.98 -1.64 -3.52
CA LEU A 106 -7.51 -0.48 -4.26
C LEU A 106 -8.90 -0.80 -4.80
N GLN A 107 -9.87 0.02 -4.47
CA GLN A 107 -11.19 -0.01 -5.06
C GLN A 107 -11.19 0.70 -6.42
N SER A 108 -12.16 0.39 -7.28
CA SER A 108 -12.36 1.13 -8.51
C SER A 108 -13.08 2.45 -8.22
N GLU A 109 -13.07 3.36 -9.19
CA GLU A 109 -13.81 4.62 -9.07
C GLU A 109 -15.31 4.38 -8.88
N GLU A 110 -15.87 3.40 -9.59
CA GLU A 110 -17.27 3.02 -9.47
C GLU A 110 -17.60 2.50 -8.08
N GLU A 111 -16.76 1.61 -7.55
CA GLU A 111 -16.93 1.08 -6.20
C GLU A 111 -16.81 2.17 -5.15
N ASP A 112 -15.89 3.10 -5.34
CA ASP A 112 -15.71 4.26 -4.45
C ASP A 112 -16.98 5.12 -4.41
N GLU A 113 -17.56 5.40 -5.56
CA GLU A 113 -18.81 6.17 -5.66
C GLU A 113 -19.95 5.48 -4.93
N ARG A 114 -20.05 4.16 -5.05
CA ARG A 114 -21.06 3.38 -4.34
C ARG A 114 -20.92 3.47 -2.82
N ILE A 115 -19.69 3.40 -2.35
CA ILE A 115 -19.40 3.55 -0.92
C ILE A 115 -19.81 4.94 -0.43
N ARG A 116 -19.47 5.98 -1.20
CA ARG A 116 -19.80 7.38 -0.84
C ARG A 116 -21.31 7.63 -0.81
N GLY A 117 -22.06 6.91 -1.62
CA GLY A 117 -23.51 7.07 -1.72
C GLY A 117 -24.30 6.52 -0.55
N LEU A 118 -23.65 5.87 0.40
CA LEU A 118 -24.34 5.29 1.57
C LEU A 118 -24.43 6.25 2.77
#